data_071787457aba1442e2dfc9e12af51836
#
_entry.id   071787457aba1442e2dfc9e12af51836
#
_cell.length_a   1.000
_cell.length_b   1.000
_cell.length_c   1.000
_cell.angle_alpha   90.00
_cell.angle_beta   90.00
_cell.angle_gamma   90.00
#
_symmetry.space_group_name_H-M   'P 1'
#
loop_
_entity.id
_entity.type
_entity.pdbx_description
1 polymer ?
#
loop_
_entity_poly.entity_id
_entity_poly.type
_entity_poly.pdbx_seq_one_letter_code
_entity_poly.pdbx_strand_id
1 'polypeptide(L)'
;MSIKEIIKVPNPFLKIKAKPVIHIDTNIINILDDMLETMYNANGIGLAATQIAIDKRLIVMDCGKSDFDPKDMSEEEYNEKIKNKKIKPFPIKMINPEIISLGENIEEREEGCLSIPGYNANVKRPSSLKVNYIDENKKNITLEANGLLATCIQHEIDHLNGILFIDHLSKLKREIILKKAIKEYSKS
;
A
#
# COMPACT_ATOMS: atom_id res chain seq x y z
N MET A 1 7.09 -0.69 19.85
CA MET A 1 6.40 -1.06 18.59
C MET A 1 5.34 -2.08 18.91
N SER A 2 4.16 -1.95 18.38
CA SER A 2 3.03 -2.85 18.64
C SER A 2 2.32 -3.21 17.32
N ILE A 3 2.06 -4.50 17.11
CA ILE A 3 1.29 -4.97 15.97
C ILE A 3 -0.17 -4.54 16.15
N LYS A 4 -0.75 -3.90 15.13
CA LYS A 4 -2.14 -3.45 15.10
C LYS A 4 -3.01 -4.46 14.37
N GLU A 5 -4.27 -4.49 14.72
CA GLU A 5 -5.27 -5.25 13.96
C GLU A 5 -5.52 -4.58 12.61
N ILE A 6 -5.45 -5.37 11.53
CA ILE A 6 -5.82 -4.90 10.18
C ILE A 6 -7.32 -5.15 9.99
N ILE A 7 -8.07 -4.07 9.83
CA ILE A 7 -9.50 -4.16 9.56
C ILE A 7 -9.77 -4.66 8.13
N LYS A 8 -10.82 -5.45 7.98
CA LYS A 8 -11.19 -6.09 6.71
C LYS A 8 -12.53 -5.57 6.20
N VAL A 9 -12.77 -5.71 4.90
CA VAL A 9 -14.11 -5.47 4.34
C VAL A 9 -15.15 -6.35 5.04
N PRO A 10 -16.36 -5.83 5.31
CA PRO A 10 -16.93 -4.56 4.88
C PRO A 10 -16.81 -3.39 5.87
N ASN A 11 -15.74 -3.33 6.70
CA ASN A 11 -15.61 -2.29 7.70
C ASN A 11 -15.71 -0.89 7.03
N PRO A 12 -16.64 -0.01 7.47
CA PRO A 12 -16.88 1.28 6.82
C PRO A 12 -15.69 2.24 6.94
N PHE A 13 -14.79 2.03 7.90
CA PHE A 13 -13.59 2.85 8.06
C PHE A 13 -12.65 2.76 6.85
N LEU A 14 -12.68 1.66 6.08
CA LEU A 14 -11.93 1.52 4.82
C LEU A 14 -12.43 2.45 3.70
N LYS A 15 -13.57 3.12 3.89
CA LYS A 15 -14.17 4.02 2.91
C LYS A 15 -14.12 5.51 3.30
N ILE A 16 -13.46 5.84 4.41
CA ILE A 16 -13.27 7.24 4.78
C ILE A 16 -12.16 7.89 3.95
N LYS A 17 -12.23 9.21 3.82
CA LYS A 17 -11.11 10.02 3.34
C LYS A 17 -10.29 10.47 4.54
N ALA A 18 -9.05 10.00 4.63
CA ALA A 18 -8.15 10.27 5.74
C ALA A 18 -7.77 11.76 5.83
N LYS A 19 -7.68 12.26 7.07
CA LYS A 19 -7.33 13.65 7.36
C LYS A 19 -5.82 13.88 7.31
N PRO A 20 -5.38 15.05 6.85
CA PRO A 20 -3.98 15.40 6.87
C PRO A 20 -3.44 15.47 8.31
N VAL A 21 -2.18 15.11 8.47
CA VAL A 21 -1.43 15.31 9.71
C VAL A 21 -0.97 16.77 9.75
N ILE A 22 -1.42 17.50 10.76
CA ILE A 22 -1.07 18.93 10.93
C ILE A 22 0.22 19.08 11.75
N HIS A 23 0.34 18.26 12.81
CA HIS A 23 1.52 18.28 13.68
C HIS A 23 2.18 16.91 13.69
N ILE A 24 3.46 16.89 13.36
CA ILE A 24 4.27 15.68 13.39
C ILE A 24 4.98 15.64 14.74
N ASP A 25 4.44 14.86 15.65
CA ASP A 25 4.96 14.61 16.98
C ASP A 25 5.49 13.16 17.12
N THR A 26 5.98 12.82 18.29
CA THR A 26 6.46 11.47 18.58
C THR A 26 5.37 10.42 18.40
N ASN A 27 4.11 10.75 18.64
CA ASN A 27 2.99 9.81 18.46
C ASN A 27 2.82 9.44 16.97
N ILE A 28 2.94 10.40 16.05
CA ILE A 28 2.89 10.13 14.60
C ILE A 28 4.03 9.20 14.18
N ILE A 29 5.25 9.42 14.71
CA ILE A 29 6.40 8.56 14.41
C ILE A 29 6.17 7.14 14.95
N ASN A 30 5.68 7.00 16.18
CA ASN A 30 5.36 5.70 16.77
C ASN A 30 4.27 4.97 15.97
N ILE A 31 3.25 5.67 15.44
CA ILE A 31 2.23 5.09 14.57
C ILE A 31 2.87 4.54 13.28
N LEU A 32 3.78 5.28 12.65
CA LEU A 32 4.48 4.81 11.45
C LEU A 32 5.33 3.56 11.73
N ASP A 33 5.98 3.50 12.89
CA ASP A 33 6.75 2.32 13.32
C ASP A 33 5.85 1.11 13.56
N ASP A 34 4.72 1.30 14.27
CA ASP A 34 3.72 0.26 14.49
C ASP A 34 3.09 -0.22 13.16
N MET A 35 2.86 0.69 12.21
CA MET A 35 2.37 0.36 10.87
C MET A 35 3.36 -0.50 10.11
N LEU A 36 4.64 -0.14 10.13
CA LEU A 36 5.68 -0.89 9.43
C LEU A 36 5.82 -2.31 10.01
N GLU A 37 5.84 -2.45 11.33
CA GLU A 37 5.86 -3.75 12.00
C GLU A 37 4.62 -4.59 11.69
N THR A 38 3.43 -3.97 11.69
CA THR A 38 2.17 -4.60 11.33
C THR A 38 2.18 -5.10 9.89
N MET A 39 2.67 -4.29 8.97
CA MET A 39 2.83 -4.63 7.56
C MET A 39 3.72 -5.86 7.37
N TYR A 40 4.91 -5.87 8.00
CA TYR A 40 5.83 -7.00 7.91
C TYR A 40 5.25 -8.28 8.54
N ASN A 41 4.60 -8.15 9.70
CA ASN A 41 3.94 -9.30 10.35
C ASN A 41 2.84 -9.92 9.49
N ALA A 42 2.18 -9.11 8.67
CA ALA A 42 1.15 -9.56 7.74
C ALA A 42 1.71 -10.00 6.36
N ASN A 43 3.03 -10.05 6.17
CA ASN A 43 3.71 -10.31 4.89
C ASN A 43 3.27 -9.35 3.77
N GLY A 44 2.96 -8.10 4.12
CA GLY A 44 2.60 -7.04 3.17
C GLY A 44 3.80 -6.25 2.69
N ILE A 45 3.64 -5.56 1.56
CA ILE A 45 4.62 -4.62 1.00
C ILE A 45 4.18 -3.15 1.14
N GLY A 46 2.93 -2.91 1.58
CA GLY A 46 2.37 -1.60 1.86
C GLY A 46 1.27 -1.68 2.91
N LEU A 47 1.03 -0.57 3.61
CA LEU A 47 -0.05 -0.42 4.58
C LEU A 47 -0.39 1.06 4.76
N ALA A 48 -1.68 1.39 4.66
CA ALA A 48 -2.22 2.71 4.96
C ALA A 48 -2.82 2.76 6.37
N ALA A 49 -2.77 3.92 7.02
CA ALA A 49 -3.28 4.11 8.38
C ALA A 49 -4.79 3.80 8.51
N THR A 50 -5.57 4.01 7.45
CA THR A 50 -6.99 3.67 7.41
C THR A 50 -7.25 2.17 7.57
N GLN A 51 -6.30 1.32 7.19
CA GLN A 51 -6.41 -0.14 7.34
C GLN A 51 -6.22 -0.62 8.80
N ILE A 52 -5.70 0.23 9.66
CA ILE A 52 -5.60 0.00 11.12
C ILE A 52 -6.49 0.97 11.92
N ALA A 53 -7.57 1.45 11.30
CA ALA A 53 -8.57 2.34 11.87
C ALA A 53 -8.02 3.69 12.39
N ILE A 54 -6.98 4.24 11.75
CA ILE A 54 -6.41 5.56 12.05
C ILE A 54 -6.76 6.54 10.92
N ASP A 55 -7.54 7.61 11.26
CA ASP A 55 -7.98 8.67 10.34
C ASP A 55 -6.87 9.72 10.13
N LYS A 56 -5.75 9.29 9.54
CA LYS A 56 -4.60 10.16 9.20
C LYS A 56 -3.97 9.75 7.87
N ARG A 57 -3.47 10.72 7.12
CA ARG A 57 -2.76 10.47 5.86
C ARG A 57 -1.34 9.99 6.13
N LEU A 58 -1.22 8.71 6.49
CA LEU A 58 0.04 8.00 6.72
C LEU A 58 0.05 6.72 5.90
N ILE A 59 1.16 6.44 5.24
CA ILE A 59 1.40 5.16 4.57
C ILE A 59 2.82 4.69 4.86
N VAL A 60 3.00 3.38 4.90
CA VAL A 60 4.31 2.73 4.96
C VAL A 60 4.40 1.70 3.85
N MET A 61 5.60 1.46 3.35
CA MET A 61 5.84 0.44 2.33
C MET A 61 7.29 -0.03 2.34
N ASP A 62 7.50 -1.24 1.82
CA ASP A 62 8.81 -1.79 1.53
C ASP A 62 8.70 -2.72 0.31
N CYS A 63 9.01 -2.17 -0.85
CA CYS A 63 9.09 -2.92 -2.10
C CYS A 63 10.49 -3.50 -2.35
N GLY A 64 11.39 -3.34 -1.36
CA GLY A 64 12.79 -3.66 -1.49
C GLY A 64 13.55 -2.67 -2.39
N LYS A 65 14.87 -2.63 -2.22
CA LYS A 65 15.78 -1.97 -3.17
C LYS A 65 16.45 -3.04 -3.99
N SER A 66 16.09 -3.12 -5.26
CA SER A 66 16.72 -3.99 -6.24
C SER A 66 17.60 -3.15 -7.15
N ASP A 67 18.81 -3.62 -7.42
CA ASP A 67 19.67 -3.06 -8.47
C ASP A 67 19.16 -3.44 -9.87
N PHE A 68 18.04 -4.16 -9.94
CA PHE A 68 17.41 -4.67 -11.16
C PHE A 68 15.96 -4.18 -11.27
N ASP A 69 15.52 -3.81 -12.45
CA ASP A 69 14.10 -3.55 -12.71
C ASP A 69 13.33 -4.88 -12.60
N PRO A 70 12.30 -4.98 -11.74
CA PRO A 70 11.45 -6.18 -11.67
C PRO A 70 10.82 -6.58 -12.99
N LYS A 71 10.75 -5.67 -13.98
CA LYS A 71 10.24 -5.94 -15.33
C LYS A 71 11.11 -6.92 -16.14
N ASP A 72 12.41 -6.96 -15.81
CA ASP A 72 13.38 -7.79 -16.53
C ASP A 72 13.52 -9.19 -15.90
N MET A 73 12.67 -9.52 -14.91
CA MET A 73 12.71 -10.78 -14.20
C MET A 73 11.38 -11.52 -14.24
N SER A 74 11.45 -12.85 -14.32
CA SER A 74 10.30 -13.70 -14.05
C SER A 74 9.92 -13.64 -12.55
N GLU A 75 8.68 -13.98 -12.23
CA GLU A 75 8.22 -14.05 -10.83
C GLU A 75 9.05 -15.05 -10.01
N GLU A 76 9.51 -16.13 -10.63
CA GLU A 76 10.37 -17.13 -10.01
C GLU A 76 11.74 -16.56 -9.66
N GLU A 77 12.38 -15.82 -10.59
CA GLU A 77 13.66 -15.13 -10.35
C GLU A 77 13.54 -14.03 -9.27
N TYR A 78 12.44 -13.30 -9.25
CA TYR A 78 12.18 -12.30 -8.22
C TYR A 78 12.05 -12.95 -6.84
N ASN A 79 11.27 -14.03 -6.74
CA ASN A 79 11.09 -14.78 -5.50
C ASN A 79 12.39 -15.45 -5.03
N GLU A 80 13.21 -15.94 -5.96
CA GLU A 80 14.52 -16.51 -5.65
C GLU A 80 15.50 -15.43 -5.13
N LYS A 81 15.48 -14.23 -5.72
CA LYS A 81 16.30 -13.09 -5.25
C LYS A 81 15.87 -12.59 -3.87
N ILE A 82 14.57 -12.61 -3.56
CA ILE A 82 14.06 -12.35 -2.19
C ILE A 82 14.60 -13.40 -1.22
N LYS A 83 14.43 -14.69 -1.53
CA LYS A 83 14.94 -15.81 -0.70
C LYS A 83 16.44 -15.71 -0.45
N ASN A 84 17.21 -15.32 -1.45
CA ASN A 84 18.67 -15.19 -1.38
C ASN A 84 19.16 -13.87 -0.80
N LYS A 85 18.26 -13.02 -0.20
CA LYS A 85 18.57 -11.70 0.38
C LYS A 85 19.30 -10.74 -0.58
N LYS A 86 19.10 -10.91 -1.90
CA LYS A 86 19.63 -10.00 -2.91
C LYS A 86 18.78 -8.74 -3.06
N ILE A 87 17.54 -8.77 -2.59
CA ILE A 87 16.68 -7.58 -2.42
C ILE A 87 16.87 -7.10 -0.98
N LYS A 88 17.44 -5.92 -0.84
CA LYS A 88 17.62 -5.30 0.48
C LYS A 88 16.34 -4.60 0.91
N PRO A 89 15.92 -4.71 2.18
CA PRO A 89 14.83 -3.90 2.71
C PRO A 89 15.08 -2.41 2.44
N PHE A 90 14.03 -1.75 1.99
CA PHE A 90 14.03 -0.30 1.76
C PHE A 90 12.70 0.30 2.24
N PRO A 91 12.47 0.32 3.56
CA PRO A 91 11.22 0.83 4.11
C PRO A 91 11.08 2.34 3.86
N ILE A 92 9.90 2.75 3.41
CA ILE A 92 9.52 4.14 3.19
C ILE A 92 8.31 4.45 4.07
N LYS A 93 8.39 5.55 4.80
CA LYS A 93 7.32 6.10 5.63
C LYS A 93 6.92 7.45 5.06
N MET A 94 5.65 7.62 4.72
CA MET A 94 5.16 8.86 4.11
C MET A 94 4.05 9.48 4.96
N ILE A 95 4.23 10.74 5.28
CA ILE A 95 3.24 11.59 5.95
C ILE A 95 2.68 12.56 4.92
N ASN A 96 1.35 12.63 4.81
CA ASN A 96 0.63 13.48 3.86
C ASN A 96 1.08 13.28 2.40
N PRO A 97 1.15 12.05 1.90
CA PRO A 97 1.56 11.83 0.51
C PRO A 97 0.56 12.44 -0.47
N GLU A 98 1.11 13.06 -1.53
CA GLU A 98 0.36 13.68 -2.62
C GLU A 98 1.03 13.39 -3.96
N ILE A 99 0.31 12.72 -4.88
CA ILE A 99 0.79 12.50 -6.23
C ILE A 99 0.71 13.82 -7.00
N ILE A 100 1.86 14.31 -7.50
CA ILE A 100 1.95 15.56 -8.24
C ILE A 100 1.99 15.35 -9.74
N SER A 101 2.40 14.18 -10.22
CA SER A 101 2.28 13.80 -11.62
C SER A 101 2.22 12.28 -11.77
N LEU A 102 1.55 11.83 -12.83
CA LEU A 102 1.47 10.45 -13.26
C LEU A 102 2.13 10.31 -14.63
N GLY A 103 2.82 9.20 -14.87
CA GLY A 103 3.35 8.86 -16.18
C GLY A 103 2.25 8.49 -17.17
N GLU A 104 2.55 8.57 -18.46
CA GLU A 104 1.58 8.27 -19.53
C GLU A 104 1.42 6.75 -19.76
N ASN A 105 2.46 5.97 -19.49
CA ASN A 105 2.43 4.52 -19.69
C ASN A 105 1.58 3.86 -18.62
N ILE A 106 0.61 3.06 -19.07
CA ILE A 106 -0.25 2.26 -18.19
C ILE A 106 0.26 0.82 -18.18
N GLU A 107 0.41 0.26 -16.99
CA GLU A 107 0.73 -1.15 -16.78
C GLU A 107 -0.41 -1.84 -16.03
N GLU A 108 -0.59 -3.12 -16.33
CA GLU A 108 -1.51 -3.99 -15.62
C GLU A 108 -0.69 -4.89 -14.69
N ARG A 109 -1.00 -4.84 -13.37
CA ARG A 109 -0.35 -5.65 -12.36
C ARG A 109 -1.38 -6.33 -11.48
N GLU A 110 -1.06 -7.53 -11.00
CA GLU A 110 -1.86 -8.19 -9.99
C GLU A 110 -1.69 -7.46 -8.65
N GLU A 111 -2.81 -7.04 -8.07
CA GLU A 111 -2.86 -6.40 -6.75
C GLU A 111 -3.65 -7.25 -5.78
N GLY A 112 -3.14 -7.38 -4.56
CA GLY A 112 -3.84 -7.88 -3.39
C GLY A 112 -3.91 -6.80 -2.31
N CYS A 113 -4.64 -7.05 -1.24
CA CYS A 113 -4.78 -6.09 -0.14
C CYS A 113 -4.93 -6.82 1.20
N LEU A 114 -4.20 -6.36 2.22
CA LEU A 114 -4.29 -6.91 3.58
C LEU A 114 -5.69 -6.78 4.19
N SER A 115 -6.49 -5.81 3.71
CA SER A 115 -7.90 -5.64 4.10
C SER A 115 -8.87 -6.52 3.31
N ILE A 116 -8.40 -7.24 2.27
CA ILE A 116 -9.16 -8.21 1.47
C ILE A 116 -8.30 -9.47 1.26
N PRO A 117 -7.84 -10.12 2.35
CA PRO A 117 -6.90 -11.24 2.26
C PRO A 117 -7.47 -12.41 1.45
N GLY A 118 -6.59 -13.05 0.66
CA GLY A 118 -6.94 -14.19 -0.19
C GLY A 118 -7.57 -13.84 -1.53
N TYR A 119 -7.68 -12.54 -1.88
CA TYR A 119 -8.22 -12.08 -3.16
C TYR A 119 -7.26 -11.15 -3.86
N ASN A 120 -6.97 -11.46 -5.11
CA ASN A 120 -6.14 -10.64 -5.99
C ASN A 120 -6.91 -10.34 -7.28
N ALA A 121 -6.51 -9.28 -7.98
CA ALA A 121 -6.99 -8.96 -9.31
C ALA A 121 -6.02 -8.05 -10.06
N ASN A 122 -6.04 -8.14 -11.38
CA ASN A 122 -5.28 -7.24 -12.23
C ASN A 122 -5.91 -5.85 -12.24
N VAL A 123 -5.09 -4.85 -11.92
CA VAL A 123 -5.44 -3.43 -11.92
C VAL A 123 -4.53 -2.68 -12.89
N LYS A 124 -5.11 -1.75 -13.65
CA LYS A 124 -4.37 -0.88 -14.57
C LYS A 124 -4.02 0.41 -13.86
N ARG A 125 -2.71 0.72 -13.83
CA ARG A 125 -2.20 1.96 -13.24
C ARG A 125 -1.11 2.61 -14.10
N PRO A 126 -0.90 3.94 -13.99
CA PRO A 126 0.34 4.53 -14.47
C PRO A 126 1.56 3.83 -13.90
N SER A 127 2.51 3.47 -14.78
CA SER A 127 3.71 2.71 -14.40
C SER A 127 4.75 3.56 -13.68
N SER A 128 4.59 4.88 -13.71
CA SER A 128 5.46 5.83 -13.01
C SER A 128 4.67 6.98 -12.43
N LEU A 129 5.21 7.60 -11.39
CA LEU A 129 4.63 8.78 -10.76
C LEU A 129 5.72 9.63 -10.07
N LYS A 130 5.34 10.86 -9.77
CA LYS A 130 6.08 11.72 -8.83
C LYS A 130 5.16 12.05 -7.65
N VAL A 131 5.65 11.85 -6.43
CA VAL A 131 4.92 12.05 -5.18
C VAL A 131 5.70 12.98 -4.25
N ASN A 132 4.99 13.92 -3.62
CA ASN A 132 5.51 14.71 -2.50
C ASN A 132 5.00 14.12 -1.20
N TYR A 133 5.84 14.09 -0.17
CA TYR A 133 5.47 13.68 1.18
C TYR A 133 6.43 14.28 2.21
N ILE A 134 6.10 14.14 3.49
CA ILE A 134 6.99 14.45 4.61
C ILE A 134 7.50 13.13 5.18
N ASP A 135 8.82 13.00 5.38
CA ASP A 135 9.43 11.82 5.99
C ASP A 135 9.35 11.85 7.54
N GLU A 136 9.78 10.76 8.17
CA GLU A 136 9.85 10.66 9.64
C GLU A 136 10.80 11.67 10.30
N ASN A 137 11.73 12.27 9.55
CA ASN A 137 12.63 13.33 9.99
C ASN A 137 12.06 14.73 9.74
N LYS A 138 10.76 14.82 9.38
CA LYS A 138 10.03 16.06 9.06
C LYS A 138 10.57 16.81 7.84
N LYS A 139 11.24 16.13 6.91
CA LYS A 139 11.75 16.70 5.67
C LYS A 139 10.72 16.52 4.56
N ASN A 140 10.54 17.57 3.75
CA ASN A 140 9.77 17.47 2.51
C ASN A 140 10.59 16.70 1.47
N ILE A 141 10.03 15.64 0.95
CA ILE A 141 10.65 14.75 -0.03
C ILE A 141 9.80 14.76 -1.30
N THR A 142 10.45 14.84 -2.44
CA THR A 142 9.87 14.53 -3.74
C THR A 142 10.51 13.25 -4.24
N LEU A 143 9.70 12.24 -4.49
CA LEU A 143 10.15 10.92 -4.97
C LEU A 143 9.57 10.65 -6.35
N GLU A 144 10.43 10.25 -7.28
CA GLU A 144 10.05 9.64 -8.56
C GLU A 144 10.05 8.12 -8.39
N ALA A 145 8.92 7.49 -8.67
CA ALA A 145 8.73 6.06 -8.51
C ALA A 145 8.29 5.40 -9.82
N ASN A 146 8.74 4.17 -10.03
CA ASN A 146 8.44 3.35 -11.19
C ASN A 146 8.04 1.94 -10.77
N GLY A 147 7.39 1.21 -11.67
CA GLY A 147 7.11 -0.22 -11.51
C GLY A 147 6.31 -0.54 -10.25
N LEU A 148 6.78 -1.55 -9.48
CA LEU A 148 6.09 -2.00 -8.27
C LEU A 148 5.95 -0.91 -7.22
N LEU A 149 6.99 -0.07 -7.03
CA LEU A 149 6.93 1.03 -6.07
C LEU A 149 5.85 2.06 -6.45
N ALA A 150 5.74 2.40 -7.76
CA ALA A 150 4.70 3.31 -8.23
C ALA A 150 3.29 2.71 -8.05
N THR A 151 3.12 1.42 -8.29
CA THR A 151 1.85 0.71 -8.03
C THR A 151 1.50 0.74 -6.55
N CYS A 152 2.46 0.41 -5.67
CA CYS A 152 2.26 0.39 -4.22
C CYS A 152 1.87 1.77 -3.67
N ILE A 153 2.58 2.83 -4.06
CA ILE A 153 2.26 4.21 -3.65
C ILE A 153 0.82 4.57 -4.05
N GLN A 154 0.39 4.26 -5.27
CA GLN A 154 -0.97 4.52 -5.73
C GLN A 154 -2.00 3.73 -4.93
N HIS A 155 -1.73 2.45 -4.65
CA HIS A 155 -2.58 1.57 -3.85
C HIS A 155 -2.79 2.14 -2.44
N GLU A 156 -1.70 2.52 -1.76
CA GLU A 156 -1.78 3.05 -0.40
C GLU A 156 -2.44 4.44 -0.34
N ILE A 157 -2.21 5.31 -1.35
CA ILE A 157 -2.90 6.61 -1.45
C ILE A 157 -4.40 6.41 -1.74
N ASP A 158 -4.78 5.41 -2.51
CA ASP A 158 -6.18 5.04 -2.70
C ASP A 158 -6.85 4.73 -1.37
N HIS A 159 -6.21 3.93 -0.50
CA HIS A 159 -6.72 3.67 0.85
C HIS A 159 -6.96 4.95 1.65
N LEU A 160 -6.06 5.94 1.56
CA LEU A 160 -6.23 7.24 2.22
C LEU A 160 -7.39 8.05 1.65
N ASN A 161 -7.88 7.72 0.46
CA ASN A 161 -9.02 8.35 -0.20
C ASN A 161 -10.30 7.50 -0.12
N GLY A 162 -10.28 6.38 0.64
CA GLY A 162 -11.40 5.46 0.79
C GLY A 162 -11.66 4.58 -0.44
N ILE A 163 -10.66 4.40 -1.29
CA ILE A 163 -10.69 3.58 -2.49
C ILE A 163 -9.95 2.26 -2.23
N LEU A 164 -10.49 1.15 -2.68
CA LEU A 164 -9.86 -0.17 -2.62
C LEU A 164 -9.50 -0.64 -4.04
N PHE A 165 -8.50 -1.52 -4.17
CA PHE A 165 -8.10 -2.02 -5.50
C PHE A 165 -9.28 -2.61 -6.30
N ILE A 166 -10.25 -3.22 -5.62
CA ILE A 166 -11.47 -3.74 -6.24
C ILE A 166 -12.38 -2.68 -6.85
N ASP A 167 -12.26 -1.42 -6.44
CA ASP A 167 -13.04 -0.31 -7.01
C ASP A 167 -12.56 0.06 -8.44
N HIS A 168 -11.35 -0.34 -8.81
CA HIS A 168 -10.82 -0.24 -10.18
C HIS A 168 -11.33 -1.34 -11.12
N LEU A 169 -12.02 -2.35 -10.58
CA LEU A 169 -12.55 -3.47 -11.36
C LEU A 169 -13.96 -3.17 -11.91
N SER A 170 -14.39 -3.98 -12.87
CA SER A 170 -15.79 -3.94 -13.29
C SER A 170 -16.73 -4.22 -12.12
N LYS A 171 -17.91 -3.61 -12.14
CA LYS A 171 -18.94 -3.77 -11.09
C LYS A 171 -19.18 -5.24 -10.74
N LEU A 172 -19.28 -6.11 -11.76
CA LEU A 172 -19.51 -7.54 -11.55
C LEU A 172 -18.36 -8.22 -10.78
N LYS A 173 -17.12 -7.99 -11.21
CA LYS A 173 -15.93 -8.56 -10.53
C LYS A 173 -15.84 -8.09 -9.08
N ARG A 174 -16.02 -6.78 -8.86
CA ARG A 174 -16.02 -6.19 -7.52
C ARG A 174 -17.06 -6.83 -6.61
N GLU A 175 -18.30 -6.95 -7.07
CA GLU A 175 -19.39 -7.53 -6.26
C GLU A 175 -19.13 -9.01 -5.93
N ILE A 176 -18.56 -9.79 -6.85
CA ILE A 176 -18.22 -11.18 -6.63
C ILE A 176 -17.15 -11.31 -5.53
N ILE A 177 -16.08 -10.52 -5.61
CA ILE A 177 -15.00 -10.53 -4.61
C ILE A 177 -15.56 -10.13 -3.25
N LEU A 178 -16.28 -9.01 -3.16
CA LEU A 178 -16.86 -8.53 -1.89
C LEU A 178 -17.79 -9.56 -1.24
N LYS A 179 -18.71 -10.16 -2.00
CA LYS A 179 -19.63 -11.17 -1.46
C LYS A 179 -18.89 -12.38 -0.92
N LYS A 180 -17.86 -12.86 -1.62
CA LYS A 180 -17.05 -14.00 -1.17
C LYS A 180 -16.24 -13.65 0.08
N ALA A 181 -15.52 -12.53 0.06
CA ALA A 181 -14.70 -12.07 1.17
C ALA A 181 -15.52 -11.89 2.45
N ILE A 182 -16.66 -11.17 2.37
CA ILE A 182 -17.55 -10.97 3.53
C ILE A 182 -18.05 -12.30 4.09
N LYS A 183 -18.44 -13.26 3.21
CA LYS A 183 -18.92 -14.58 3.63
C LYS A 183 -17.84 -15.38 4.34
N GLU A 184 -16.58 -15.26 3.93
CA GLU A 184 -15.45 -15.97 4.56
C GLU A 184 -15.10 -15.34 5.91
N TYR A 185 -15.02 -14.01 5.99
CA TYR A 185 -14.63 -13.31 7.22
C TYR A 185 -15.70 -13.35 8.31
N SER A 186 -16.97 -13.55 7.93
CA SER A 186 -18.05 -13.74 8.92
C SER A 186 -18.09 -15.14 9.55
N LYS A 187 -17.23 -16.07 9.10
CA LYS A 187 -17.13 -17.44 9.63
C LYS A 187 -15.90 -17.67 10.52
N SER A 188 -14.97 -16.75 10.49
CA SER A 188 -13.75 -16.73 11.32
C SER A 188 -13.93 -15.84 12.54
#